data_1a8044f7d21fca149c8d09b615b59c08
#
_entry.id   1a8044f7d21fca149c8d09b615b59c08
#
_cell.length_a   1.000
_cell.length_b   1.000
_cell.length_c   1.000
_cell.angle_alpha   90.00
_cell.angle_beta   90.00
_cell.angle_gamma   90.00
#
_symmetry.space_group_name_H-M   'P 1'
#
loop_
_entity.id
_entity.type
_entity.pdbx_description
1 polymer ?
#
loop_
_entity_poly.entity_id
_entity_poly.type
_entity_poly.pdbx_seq_one_letter_code
_entity_poly.pdbx_strand_id
1 'polypeptide(L)'
;MPSTINTRLQQRLARQRRRAGMTLIEIMIVVAILAMIAGGVAVALLPQLEKAQIKTTATDAQGLRSAVMLYKADNPRGCPTVEDLVSERYLDGTRRTTDAWDTPFEISCEDGDISVLSAGPDLEFNTEDDI
;
A
#
# COMPACT_ATOMS: atom_id res chain seq x y z
N MET A 1 20.13 3.60 -69.13
CA MET A 1 20.68 4.08 -67.86
C MET A 1 19.55 4.80 -67.09
N PRO A 2 18.95 4.21 -66.10
CA PRO A 2 17.92 4.90 -65.31
C PRO A 2 18.58 5.85 -64.33
N SER A 3 18.15 7.08 -64.35
CA SER A 3 18.76 8.24 -63.69
C SER A 3 18.71 8.11 -62.18
N THR A 4 19.89 8.10 -61.58
CA THR A 4 20.18 8.19 -60.14
C THR A 4 19.55 9.41 -59.43
N ILE A 5 19.01 10.37 -60.18
CA ILE A 5 18.37 11.58 -59.71
C ILE A 5 16.99 11.30 -59.08
N ASN A 6 16.23 10.35 -59.59
CA ASN A 6 14.90 10.01 -59.06
C ASN A 6 14.95 9.34 -57.70
N THR A 7 15.98 8.56 -57.42
CA THR A 7 16.10 7.82 -56.14
C THR A 7 16.43 8.80 -54.98
N ARG A 8 17.22 9.82 -55.23
CA ARG A 8 17.57 10.82 -54.22
C ARG A 8 16.41 11.76 -53.88
N LEU A 9 15.59 12.11 -54.86
CA LEU A 9 14.37 12.90 -54.66
C LEU A 9 13.32 12.11 -53.85
N GLN A 10 13.12 10.84 -54.14
CA GLN A 10 12.19 9.95 -53.42
C GLN A 10 12.65 9.76 -51.96
N GLN A 11 13.95 9.60 -51.73
CA GLN A 11 14.49 9.50 -50.37
C GLN A 11 14.36 10.82 -49.55
N ARG A 12 14.44 11.97 -50.19
CA ARG A 12 14.20 13.25 -49.52
C ARG A 12 12.76 13.47 -49.16
N LEU A 13 11.82 13.10 -50.04
CA LEU A 13 10.37 13.19 -49.80
C LEU A 13 9.91 12.21 -48.70
N ALA A 14 10.49 10.99 -48.65
CA ALA A 14 10.21 10.01 -47.62
C ALA A 14 10.74 10.46 -46.23
N ARG A 15 11.87 11.19 -46.20
CA ARG A 15 12.44 11.76 -44.96
C ARG A 15 11.62 12.94 -44.43
N GLN A 16 10.97 13.72 -45.32
CA GLN A 16 10.14 14.85 -44.94
C GLN A 16 8.77 14.42 -44.35
N ARG A 17 8.25 13.25 -44.75
CA ARG A 17 7.00 12.65 -44.19
C ARG A 17 7.17 12.17 -42.73
N ARG A 18 8.38 11.99 -42.23
CA ARG A 18 8.65 11.52 -40.86
C ARG A 18 8.67 12.62 -39.79
N ARG A 19 8.43 13.87 -40.16
CA ARG A 19 8.35 15.00 -39.22
C ARG A 19 6.92 15.57 -39.16
N ALA A 20 5.92 14.69 -39.06
CA ALA A 20 4.63 15.13 -38.61
C ALA A 20 4.76 15.43 -37.09
N GLY A 21 5.03 16.65 -36.72
CA GLY A 21 4.97 17.09 -35.34
C GLY A 21 3.54 16.94 -34.85
N MET A 22 3.34 16.47 -33.62
CA MET A 22 2.01 16.48 -33.00
C MET A 22 1.49 17.91 -32.88
N THR A 23 0.22 18.10 -33.17
CA THR A 23 -0.41 19.40 -33.02
C THR A 23 -0.71 19.67 -31.54
N LEU A 24 -0.74 20.93 -31.13
CA LEU A 24 -1.04 21.32 -29.77
C LEU A 24 -2.45 20.82 -29.36
N ILE A 25 -3.41 20.87 -30.30
CA ILE A 25 -4.77 20.36 -30.05
C ILE A 25 -4.81 18.84 -29.81
N GLU A 26 -3.98 18.07 -30.49
CA GLU A 26 -3.90 16.62 -30.31
C GLU A 26 -3.41 16.25 -28.92
N ILE A 27 -2.40 16.94 -28.42
CA ILE A 27 -1.93 16.77 -27.02
C ILE A 27 -3.01 17.19 -26.02
N MET A 28 -3.72 18.29 -26.25
CA MET A 28 -4.80 18.74 -25.37
C MET A 28 -5.93 17.71 -25.26
N ILE A 29 -6.33 17.09 -26.38
CA ILE A 29 -7.37 16.06 -26.38
C ILE A 29 -6.88 14.80 -25.61
N VAL A 30 -5.65 14.36 -25.84
CA VAL A 30 -5.07 13.21 -25.16
C VAL A 30 -5.01 13.43 -23.64
N VAL A 31 -4.54 14.60 -23.20
CA VAL A 31 -4.47 14.94 -21.78
C VAL A 31 -5.85 15.03 -21.15
N ALA A 32 -6.86 15.58 -21.87
CA ALA A 32 -8.23 15.63 -21.38
C ALA A 32 -8.83 14.22 -21.18
N ILE A 33 -8.60 13.30 -22.12
CA ILE A 33 -9.07 11.91 -22.02
C ILE A 33 -8.37 11.19 -20.86
N LEU A 34 -7.05 11.35 -20.73
CA LEU A 34 -6.28 10.75 -19.63
C LEU A 34 -6.75 11.27 -18.26
N ALA A 35 -7.06 12.56 -18.15
CA ALA A 35 -7.58 13.15 -16.91
C ALA A 35 -8.95 12.57 -16.51
N MET A 36 -9.85 12.33 -17.48
CA MET A 36 -11.13 11.68 -17.22
C MET A 36 -10.98 10.25 -16.73
N ILE A 37 -10.08 9.47 -17.35
CA ILE A 37 -9.83 8.09 -16.95
C ILE A 37 -9.18 8.04 -15.56
N ALA A 38 -8.17 8.88 -15.31
CA ALA A 38 -7.48 8.93 -14.03
C ALA A 38 -8.42 9.29 -12.86
N GLY A 39 -9.35 10.24 -13.07
CA GLY A 39 -10.35 10.61 -12.07
C GLY A 39 -11.29 9.47 -11.72
N GLY A 40 -11.76 8.70 -12.70
CA GLY A 40 -12.64 7.56 -12.47
C GLY A 40 -11.96 6.41 -11.71
N VAL A 41 -10.70 6.13 -12.01
CA VAL A 41 -9.93 5.08 -11.33
C VAL A 41 -9.65 5.45 -9.87
N ALA A 42 -9.33 6.70 -9.57
CA ALA A 42 -9.03 7.15 -8.21
C ALA A 42 -10.19 6.87 -7.24
N VAL A 43 -11.42 7.19 -7.63
CA VAL A 43 -12.61 6.97 -6.79
C VAL A 43 -12.88 5.49 -6.53
N ALA A 44 -12.61 4.62 -7.50
CA ALA A 44 -12.82 3.18 -7.38
C ALA A 44 -11.78 2.50 -6.46
N LEU A 45 -10.59 3.08 -6.29
CA LEU A 45 -9.51 2.50 -5.50
C LEU A 45 -9.61 2.78 -3.99
N LEU A 46 -10.23 3.88 -3.57
CA LEU A 46 -10.32 4.27 -2.16
C LEU A 46 -10.89 3.16 -1.26
N PRO A 47 -12.05 2.52 -1.56
CA PRO A 47 -12.59 1.46 -0.71
C PRO A 47 -11.74 0.17 -0.74
N GLN A 48 -10.93 -0.04 -1.78
CA GLN A 48 -10.02 -1.17 -1.85
C GLN A 48 -8.80 -0.99 -0.94
N LEU A 49 -8.30 0.25 -0.83
CA LEU A 49 -7.19 0.59 0.07
C LEU A 49 -7.60 0.38 1.53
N GLU A 50 -8.77 0.86 1.93
CA GLU A 50 -9.28 0.67 3.30
C GLU A 50 -9.40 -0.81 3.66
N LYS A 51 -10.01 -1.62 2.80
CA LYS A 51 -10.08 -3.08 3.01
C LYS A 51 -8.71 -3.73 3.10
N ALA A 52 -7.74 -3.27 2.32
CA ALA A 52 -6.37 -3.77 2.38
C ALA A 52 -5.69 -3.40 3.71
N GLN A 53 -5.89 -2.19 4.21
CA GLN A 53 -5.38 -1.73 5.50
C GLN A 53 -5.97 -2.56 6.65
N ILE A 54 -7.28 -2.75 6.71
CA ILE A 54 -7.96 -3.60 7.71
C ILE A 54 -7.38 -5.01 7.70
N LYS A 55 -7.28 -5.62 6.52
CA LYS A 55 -6.74 -6.98 6.40
C LYS A 55 -5.27 -7.09 6.83
N THR A 56 -4.46 -6.10 6.50
CA THR A 56 -3.05 -6.06 6.92
C THR A 56 -2.94 -5.92 8.42
N THR A 57 -3.69 -5.01 9.03
CA THR A 57 -3.75 -4.79 10.49
C THR A 57 -4.18 -6.06 11.22
N ALA A 58 -5.23 -6.75 10.76
CA ALA A 58 -5.65 -8.01 11.35
C ALA A 58 -4.57 -9.10 11.28
N THR A 59 -3.79 -9.15 10.18
CA THR A 59 -2.67 -10.08 10.04
C THR A 59 -1.52 -9.73 10.99
N ASP A 60 -1.22 -8.45 11.15
CA ASP A 60 -0.18 -7.96 12.06
C ASP A 60 -0.58 -8.23 13.53
N ALA A 61 -1.83 -7.99 13.90
CA ALA A 61 -2.38 -8.31 15.23
C ALA A 61 -2.27 -9.81 15.55
N GLN A 62 -2.58 -10.70 14.59
CA GLN A 62 -2.38 -12.15 14.76
C GLN A 62 -0.91 -12.53 14.94
N GLY A 63 -0.01 -11.85 14.24
CA GLY A 63 1.43 -12.03 14.42
C GLY A 63 1.90 -11.63 15.82
N LEU A 64 1.43 -10.47 16.31
CA LEU A 64 1.67 -10.02 17.68
C LEU A 64 1.11 -10.99 18.72
N ARG A 65 -0.14 -11.44 18.55
CA ARG A 65 -0.75 -12.43 19.45
C ARG A 65 0.08 -13.71 19.57
N SER A 66 0.64 -14.17 18.45
CA SER A 66 1.53 -15.34 18.45
C SER A 66 2.81 -15.10 19.25
N ALA A 67 3.40 -13.89 19.16
CA ALA A 67 4.56 -13.50 19.94
C ALA A 67 4.23 -13.39 21.43
N VAL A 68 3.06 -12.85 21.79
CA VAL A 68 2.59 -12.80 23.19
C VAL A 68 2.39 -14.21 23.76
N MET A 69 1.83 -15.15 22.97
CA MET A 69 1.68 -16.54 23.39
C MET A 69 3.04 -17.17 23.70
N LEU A 70 4.04 -16.91 22.87
CA LEU A 70 5.39 -17.43 23.09
C LEU A 70 6.02 -16.82 24.35
N TYR A 71 5.88 -15.51 24.54
CA TYR A 71 6.33 -14.81 25.74
C TYR A 71 5.70 -15.41 27.01
N LYS A 72 4.37 -15.64 26.99
CA LYS A 72 3.63 -16.20 28.14
C LYS A 72 3.98 -17.65 28.42
N ALA A 73 4.48 -18.41 27.46
CA ALA A 73 4.99 -19.77 27.70
C ALA A 73 6.22 -19.74 28.64
N ASP A 74 7.08 -18.73 28.48
CA ASP A 74 8.25 -18.53 29.32
C ASP A 74 7.92 -17.72 30.60
N ASN A 75 6.93 -16.81 30.51
CA ASN A 75 6.53 -15.87 31.55
C ASN A 75 5.01 -15.97 31.86
N PRO A 76 4.52 -17.03 32.54
CA PRO A 76 3.07 -17.30 32.66
C PRO A 76 2.24 -16.19 33.32
N ARG A 77 2.85 -15.36 34.16
CA ARG A 77 2.17 -14.29 34.90
C ARG A 77 2.37 -12.88 34.28
N GLY A 78 3.25 -12.78 33.28
CA GLY A 78 3.53 -11.50 32.62
C GLY A 78 2.54 -11.21 31.51
N CYS A 79 2.18 -9.92 31.32
CA CYS A 79 1.59 -9.43 30.08
C CYS A 79 2.59 -8.45 29.48
N PRO A 80 3.16 -8.76 28.30
CA PRO A 80 4.19 -7.92 27.71
C PRO A 80 3.56 -6.73 26.98
N THR A 81 4.31 -5.66 26.89
CA THR A 81 4.06 -4.59 25.93
C THR A 81 4.66 -4.95 24.57
N VAL A 82 4.34 -4.18 23.53
CA VAL A 82 4.96 -4.39 22.20
C VAL A 82 6.47 -4.17 22.27
N GLU A 83 6.92 -3.19 23.07
CA GLU A 83 8.33 -2.90 23.29
C GLU A 83 9.06 -4.06 24.01
N ASP A 84 8.41 -4.71 24.97
CA ASP A 84 8.97 -5.88 25.68
C ASP A 84 9.18 -7.04 24.69
N LEU A 85 8.20 -7.30 23.81
CA LEU A 85 8.31 -8.36 22.80
C LEU A 85 9.48 -8.13 21.83
N VAL A 86 9.75 -6.89 21.46
CA VAL A 86 10.88 -6.53 20.59
C VAL A 86 12.20 -6.63 21.35
N SER A 87 12.28 -6.08 22.57
CA SER A 87 13.50 -6.03 23.36
C SER A 87 13.97 -7.42 23.79
N GLU A 88 13.03 -8.31 24.11
CA GLU A 88 13.30 -9.71 24.49
C GLU A 88 13.35 -10.68 23.30
N ARG A 89 13.24 -10.16 22.05
CA ARG A 89 13.35 -10.90 20.79
C ARG A 89 12.26 -11.95 20.54
N TYR A 90 11.10 -11.81 21.15
CA TYR A 90 9.89 -12.58 20.79
C TYR A 90 9.24 -12.05 19.52
N LEU A 91 9.47 -10.78 19.21
CA LEU A 91 9.07 -10.14 17.96
C LEU A 91 10.31 -9.59 17.23
N ASP A 92 10.38 -9.82 15.93
CA ASP A 92 11.45 -9.24 15.11
C ASP A 92 11.26 -7.71 15.03
N GLY A 93 12.30 -6.94 15.38
CA GLY A 93 12.28 -5.48 15.37
C GLY A 93 12.06 -4.85 13.98
N THR A 94 12.11 -5.66 12.92
CA THR A 94 11.75 -5.21 11.55
C THR A 94 10.25 -5.33 11.27
N ARG A 95 9.49 -6.02 12.12
CA ARG A 95 8.03 -6.12 11.99
C ARG A 95 7.36 -4.82 12.42
N ARG A 96 6.18 -4.59 11.86
CA ARG A 96 5.33 -3.48 12.28
C ARG A 96 4.90 -3.67 13.73
N THR A 97 5.11 -2.62 14.51
CA THR A 97 4.68 -2.48 15.91
C THR A 97 3.43 -1.60 16.03
N THR A 98 3.02 -1.00 14.92
CA THR A 98 1.82 -0.16 14.77
C THR A 98 0.90 -0.75 13.70
N ASP A 99 -0.35 -0.36 13.75
CA ASP A 99 -1.36 -0.71 12.75
C ASP A 99 -1.15 0.05 11.42
N ALA A 100 -2.11 -0.05 10.50
CA ALA A 100 -2.03 0.62 9.20
C ALA A 100 -2.25 2.14 9.26
N TRP A 101 -2.65 2.67 10.41
CA TRP A 101 -2.87 4.11 10.68
C TRP A 101 -1.84 4.68 11.65
N ASP A 102 -0.72 3.95 11.87
CA ASP A 102 0.39 4.31 12.75
C ASP A 102 0.01 4.36 14.25
N THR A 103 -1.10 3.74 14.66
CA THR A 103 -1.49 3.61 16.06
C THR A 103 -0.87 2.34 16.65
N PRO A 104 -0.27 2.40 17.87
CA PRO A 104 0.25 1.23 18.55
C PRO A 104 -0.86 0.23 18.88
N PHE A 105 -0.57 -1.08 18.77
CA PHE A 105 -1.49 -2.13 19.21
C PHE A 105 -1.61 -2.16 20.74
N GLU A 106 -2.82 -2.38 21.24
CA GLU A 106 -3.07 -2.64 22.65
C GLU A 106 -3.08 -4.15 22.91
N ILE A 107 -2.29 -4.58 23.91
CA ILE A 107 -2.20 -5.97 24.34
C ILE A 107 -2.87 -6.09 25.70
N SER A 108 -3.85 -6.99 25.80
CA SER A 108 -4.48 -7.35 27.07
C SER A 108 -4.36 -8.84 27.34
N CYS A 109 -4.15 -9.21 28.60
CA CYS A 109 -3.99 -10.59 29.06
C CYS A 109 -4.89 -10.83 30.30
N GLU A 110 -6.19 -10.80 30.09
CA GLU A 110 -7.17 -10.97 31.16
C GLU A 110 -7.65 -12.42 31.23
N ASP A 111 -7.78 -12.96 32.43
CA ASP A 111 -8.33 -14.30 32.71
C ASP A 111 -7.70 -15.46 31.90
N GLY A 112 -6.47 -15.28 31.43
CA GLY A 112 -5.74 -16.25 30.62
C GLY A 112 -6.01 -16.14 29.11
N ASP A 113 -6.90 -15.25 28.71
CA ASP A 113 -7.07 -14.89 27.29
C ASP A 113 -6.11 -13.78 26.87
N ILE A 114 -5.67 -13.85 25.63
CA ILE A 114 -4.75 -12.88 25.03
C ILE A 114 -5.53 -12.17 23.91
N SER A 115 -5.74 -10.86 24.06
CA SER A 115 -6.25 -10.04 22.99
C SER A 115 -5.19 -9.03 22.54
N VAL A 116 -5.18 -8.78 21.24
CA VAL A 116 -4.36 -7.73 20.60
C VAL A 116 -5.31 -6.95 19.73
N LEU A 117 -5.47 -5.67 20.03
CA LEU A 117 -6.44 -4.78 19.40
C LEU A 117 -5.73 -3.63 18.69
N SER A 118 -6.26 -3.23 17.56
CA SER A 118 -5.95 -1.97 16.88
C SER A 118 -7.13 -1.04 17.01
N ALA A 119 -6.87 0.24 17.21
CA ALA A 119 -7.89 1.28 17.27
C ALA A 119 -8.61 1.55 15.92
N GLY A 120 -8.18 0.88 14.84
CA GLY A 120 -8.84 1.05 13.54
C GLY A 120 -8.66 2.43 12.90
N PRO A 121 -9.50 2.75 11.90
CA PRO A 121 -9.41 4.00 11.15
C PRO A 121 -9.76 5.25 11.94
N ASP A 122 -10.56 5.16 13.01
CA ASP A 122 -10.94 6.31 13.84
C ASP A 122 -9.89 6.67 14.90
N LEU A 123 -8.88 5.81 15.12
CA LEU A 123 -7.79 5.97 16.08
C LEU A 123 -8.25 5.99 17.56
N GLU A 124 -9.45 5.50 17.85
CA GLU A 124 -10.03 5.41 19.19
C GLU A 124 -10.31 3.95 19.56
N PHE A 125 -9.86 3.50 20.73
CA PHE A 125 -10.15 2.17 21.24
C PHE A 125 -11.55 2.08 21.82
N ASN A 126 -12.15 0.87 21.80
CA ASN A 126 -13.49 0.53 22.25
C ASN A 126 -14.60 1.11 21.36
N THR A 127 -14.36 1.12 20.05
CA THR A 127 -15.33 1.49 19.02
C THR A 127 -15.69 0.30 18.13
N GLU A 128 -16.64 0.47 17.21
CA GLU A 128 -17.12 -0.65 16.36
C GLU A 128 -16.13 -1.06 15.26
N ASP A 129 -15.12 -0.23 14.99
CA ASP A 129 -14.11 -0.43 13.97
C ASP A 129 -12.74 -0.92 14.51
N ASP A 130 -12.67 -1.28 15.80
CA ASP A 130 -11.53 -1.99 16.39
C ASP A 130 -11.26 -3.31 15.65
N ILE A 131 -9.97 -3.62 15.45
CA ILE A 131 -9.51 -4.79 14.68
C ILE A 131 -8.66 -5.72 15.56
#